data_86459215e4a32191887837f5eaa9b134
#
_entry.id   86459215e4a32191887837f5eaa9b134
#
_cell.length_a   1.000
_cell.length_b   1.000
_cell.length_c   1.000
_cell.angle_alpha   90.00
_cell.angle_beta   90.00
_cell.angle_gamma   90.00
#
_symmetry.space_group_name_H-M   'P 1'
#
loop_
_entity.id
_entity.type
_entity.pdbx_description
1 polymer ?
#
loop_
_entity_poly.entity_id
_entity_poly.type
_entity_poly.pdbx_seq_one_letter_code
_entity_poly.pdbx_strand_id
1 'polypeptide(L)'
;MNSFQLEVNIMQIKVLYFARIKEAVNYSSEDVDLPEDIETITALKHWLSKRGEVWANLFSGKLVVRAAINHNLVDDLATFEDGDEVAFFPPVTGG
;
A
#
# COMPACT_ATOMS: atom_id res chain seq x y z
N MET A 1 -2.04 -24.22 -29.56
CA MET A 1 -2.10 -23.69 -29.15
C MET A 1 -1.76 -22.95 -28.67
N ASN A 2 -1.56 -22.65 -28.46
CA ASN A 2 -1.32 -22.07 -27.89
C ASN A 2 -1.54 -21.49 -27.26
N SER A 3 -1.45 -21.64 -27.36
CA SER A 3 -1.76 -21.20 -26.34
C SER A 3 -1.32 -20.05 -25.87
N PHE A 4 -2.02 -19.22 -25.72
CA PHE A 4 -1.61 -18.19 -25.22
C PHE A 4 -1.97 -18.01 -23.93
N GLN A 5 -1.11 -17.81 -23.12
CA GLN A 5 -1.26 -17.47 -21.90
C GLN A 5 -1.20 -16.10 -21.78
N LEU A 6 -2.23 -15.47 -21.36
CA LEU A 6 -2.17 -14.15 -20.95
C LEU A 6 -1.46 -14.17 -19.68
N GLU A 7 -0.24 -13.73 -19.67
CA GLU A 7 0.44 -13.59 -18.49
C GLU A 7 0.01 -12.38 -17.81
N VAL A 8 -0.72 -12.52 -16.76
CA VAL A 8 -1.06 -11.40 -15.92
C VAL A 8 0.06 -11.31 -14.93
N ASN A 9 0.86 -10.31 -15.05
CA ASN A 9 1.94 -10.09 -14.10
C ASN A 9 1.36 -9.46 -12.85
N ILE A 10 1.34 -10.23 -11.79
CA ILE A 10 0.84 -9.78 -10.51
C ILE A 10 2.00 -9.66 -9.56
N MET A 11 2.03 -8.55 -8.84
CA MET A 11 3.03 -8.33 -7.81
C MET A 11 2.36 -8.59 -6.49
N GLN A 12 2.96 -9.37 -5.63
CA GLN A 12 2.40 -9.61 -4.31
C GLN A 12 3.26 -8.92 -3.27
N ILE A 13 2.63 -8.13 -2.43
CA ILE A 13 3.34 -7.46 -1.33
C ILE A 13 2.58 -7.69 -0.04
N LYS A 14 3.27 -7.49 1.08
CA LYS A 14 2.63 -7.52 2.38
C LYS A 14 2.44 -6.07 2.80
N VAL A 15 1.24 -5.70 3.20
CA VAL A 15 0.96 -4.36 3.69
C VAL A 15 0.68 -4.43 5.18
N LEU A 16 1.33 -3.56 5.94
CA LEU A 16 1.14 -3.47 7.39
C LEU A 16 0.49 -2.14 7.70
N TYR A 17 -0.44 -2.15 8.63
CA TYR A 17 -1.15 -0.95 9.05
C TYR A 17 -0.92 -0.74 10.56
N PHE A 18 -0.62 0.48 10.94
CA PHE A 18 -0.30 0.80 12.33
C PHE A 18 -1.21 1.89 12.89
N ALA A 19 -1.36 1.87 14.20
CA ALA A 19 -2.04 2.91 14.98
C ALA A 19 -3.45 3.17 14.45
N ARG A 20 -3.82 4.43 14.26
CA ARG A 20 -5.17 4.77 13.85
C ARG A 20 -5.53 4.23 12.46
N ILE A 21 -4.53 3.99 11.62
CA ILE A 21 -4.79 3.41 10.30
C ILE A 21 -5.25 1.97 10.49
N LYS A 22 -4.57 1.22 11.33
CA LYS A 22 -4.94 -0.14 11.67
C LYS A 22 -6.35 -0.18 12.26
N GLU A 23 -6.65 0.76 13.14
CA GLU A 23 -7.96 0.81 13.78
C GLU A 23 -9.05 1.08 12.77
N ALA A 24 -8.80 1.96 11.81
CA ALA A 24 -9.80 2.32 10.83
C ALA A 24 -10.08 1.20 9.84
N VAL A 25 -9.04 0.51 9.35
CA VAL A 25 -9.23 -0.56 8.37
C VAL A 25 -9.53 -1.90 9.01
N ASN A 26 -9.24 -2.03 10.31
CA ASN A 26 -9.52 -3.23 11.08
C ASN A 26 -8.66 -4.43 10.67
N TYR A 27 -7.47 -4.17 10.14
CA TYR A 27 -6.47 -5.18 9.84
C TYR A 27 -5.16 -4.69 10.41
N SER A 28 -4.29 -5.63 10.84
CA SER A 28 -2.91 -5.25 11.15
C SER A 28 -2.01 -5.50 9.94
N SER A 29 -2.36 -6.46 9.11
CA SER A 29 -1.58 -6.74 7.90
C SER A 29 -2.43 -7.50 6.91
N GLU A 30 -2.00 -7.49 5.66
CA GLU A 30 -2.64 -8.31 4.63
C GLU A 30 -1.66 -8.52 3.49
N ASP A 31 -1.85 -9.60 2.76
CA ASP A 31 -1.10 -9.84 1.54
C ASP A 31 -1.97 -9.34 0.40
N VAL A 32 -1.38 -8.55 -0.48
CA VAL A 32 -2.12 -7.90 -1.53
C VAL A 32 -1.53 -8.26 -2.88
N ASP A 33 -2.39 -8.63 -3.82
CA ASP A 33 -1.99 -8.88 -5.19
C ASP A 33 -2.25 -7.61 -5.98
N LEU A 34 -1.23 -7.03 -6.54
CA LEU A 34 -1.34 -5.77 -7.26
C LEU A 34 -1.08 -5.94 -8.74
N PRO A 35 -1.76 -5.18 -9.59
CA PRO A 35 -1.36 -5.11 -10.99
C PRO A 35 0.06 -4.57 -11.09
N GLU A 36 0.77 -5.01 -12.11
CA GLU A 36 2.18 -4.65 -12.23
C GLU A 36 2.42 -3.16 -12.38
N ASP A 37 1.45 -2.42 -12.85
CA ASP A 37 1.61 -0.98 -13.02
C ASP A 37 1.48 -0.18 -11.72
N ILE A 38 1.16 -0.83 -10.61
CA ILE A 38 1.14 -0.17 -9.31
C ILE A 38 2.53 -0.35 -8.69
N GLU A 39 3.40 0.63 -8.89
CA GLU A 39 4.79 0.50 -8.51
C GLU A 39 5.27 1.45 -7.44
N THR A 40 4.56 2.53 -7.21
CA THR A 40 5.00 3.55 -6.24
C THR A 40 4.06 3.59 -5.05
N ILE A 41 4.53 4.18 -3.97
CA ILE A 41 3.70 4.38 -2.78
C ILE A 41 2.48 5.23 -3.13
N THR A 42 2.65 6.28 -3.95
CA THR A 42 1.51 7.09 -4.40
C THR A 42 0.47 6.23 -5.11
N ALA A 43 0.90 5.38 -6.04
CA ALA A 43 -0.03 4.53 -6.78
C ALA A 43 -0.71 3.53 -5.87
N LEU A 44 0.02 2.99 -4.90
CA LEU A 44 -0.54 2.04 -3.93
C LEU A 44 -1.58 2.72 -3.05
N LYS A 45 -1.31 3.92 -2.56
CA LYS A 45 -2.29 4.67 -1.77
C LYS A 45 -3.55 4.92 -2.58
N HIS A 46 -3.38 5.30 -3.84
CA HIS A 46 -4.53 5.55 -4.72
C HIS A 46 -5.34 4.28 -4.92
N TRP A 47 -4.67 3.16 -5.14
CA TRP A 47 -5.32 1.86 -5.34
C TRP A 47 -6.11 1.46 -4.08
N LEU A 48 -5.51 1.66 -2.90
CA LEU A 48 -6.18 1.35 -1.65
C LEU A 48 -7.37 2.28 -1.41
N SER A 49 -7.26 3.54 -1.83
CA SER A 49 -8.32 4.52 -1.59
C SER A 49 -9.64 4.14 -2.27
N LYS A 50 -9.59 3.26 -3.25
CA LYS A 50 -10.78 2.85 -4.00
C LYS A 50 -11.52 1.69 -3.37
N ARG A 51 -11.07 1.19 -2.25
CA ARG A 51 -11.70 0.05 -1.60
C ARG A 51 -12.99 0.38 -0.86
N GLY A 52 -13.23 1.65 -0.58
CA GLY A 52 -14.43 2.09 0.11
C GLY A 52 -14.19 3.39 0.83
N GLU A 53 -15.19 3.86 1.56
CA GLU A 53 -15.14 5.17 2.18
C GLU A 53 -14.05 5.33 3.23
N VAL A 54 -13.87 4.31 4.07
CA VAL A 54 -12.83 4.35 5.09
C VAL A 54 -11.46 4.47 4.42
N TRP A 55 -11.25 3.69 3.35
CA TRP A 55 -9.99 3.68 2.63
C TRP A 55 -9.75 5.00 1.91
N ALA A 56 -10.80 5.56 1.32
CA ALA A 56 -10.70 6.87 0.66
C ALA A 56 -10.34 7.96 1.66
N ASN A 57 -10.92 7.92 2.85
CA ASN A 57 -10.62 8.91 3.87
C ASN A 57 -9.16 8.83 4.33
N LEU A 58 -8.60 7.64 4.38
CA LEU A 58 -7.22 7.45 4.83
C LEU A 58 -6.20 7.79 3.74
N PHE A 59 -6.50 7.39 2.51
CA PHE A 59 -5.48 7.36 1.46
C PHE A 59 -5.70 8.32 0.29
N SER A 60 -6.68 9.19 0.35
CA SER A 60 -6.96 10.11 -0.76
C SER A 60 -6.17 11.42 -0.67
N GLY A 61 -5.32 11.55 0.33
CA GLY A 61 -4.52 12.76 0.48
C GLY A 61 -5.03 13.74 1.53
N LYS A 62 -6.17 13.47 2.15
CA LYS A 62 -6.69 14.34 3.20
C LYS A 62 -5.90 14.19 4.49
N LEU A 63 -5.35 13.03 4.73
CA LEU A 63 -4.57 12.77 5.92
C LEU A 63 -3.15 12.46 5.52
N VAL A 64 -2.20 12.82 6.37
CA VAL A 64 -0.82 12.48 6.12
C VAL A 64 -0.61 11.05 6.58
N VAL A 65 -0.25 10.18 5.64
CA VAL A 65 0.07 8.78 5.94
C VAL A 65 1.48 8.54 5.47
N ARG A 66 2.33 8.11 6.38
CA ARG A 66 3.73 7.85 6.07
C ARG A 66 3.91 6.39 5.68
N ALA A 67 4.99 6.10 5.01
CA ALA A 67 5.24 4.73 4.53
C ALA A 67 6.68 4.32 4.76
N ALA A 68 6.86 3.01 4.94
CA ALA A 68 8.18 2.40 5.00
C ALA A 68 8.16 1.16 4.11
N ILE A 69 9.26 0.90 3.42
CA ILE A 69 9.41 -0.32 2.62
C ILE A 69 10.51 -1.12 3.29
N ASN A 70 10.19 -2.34 3.66
CA ASN A 70 11.13 -3.25 4.34
C ASN A 70 11.83 -2.54 5.49
N HIS A 71 11.04 -1.86 6.33
CA HIS A 71 11.49 -1.16 7.54
C HIS A 71 12.27 0.13 7.29
N ASN A 72 12.36 0.59 6.04
CA ASN A 72 13.06 1.84 5.73
C ASN A 72 12.04 2.90 5.38
N LEU A 73 12.09 4.02 6.08
CA LEU A 73 11.18 5.14 5.82
C LEU A 73 11.41 5.67 4.42
N VAL A 74 10.35 5.85 3.67
CA VAL A 74 10.44 6.32 2.28
C VAL A 74 9.43 7.42 2.02
N ASP A 75 9.59 8.13 0.92
CA ASP A 75 8.58 9.09 0.50
C ASP A 75 7.63 8.42 -0.50
N ASP A 76 6.62 9.16 -0.93
CA ASP A 76 5.57 8.60 -1.76
C ASP A 76 6.01 8.28 -3.19
N LEU A 77 7.17 8.75 -3.60
CA LEU A 77 7.69 8.45 -4.94
C LEU A 77 8.50 7.16 -4.97
N ALA A 78 8.75 6.57 -3.80
CA ALA A 78 9.53 5.34 -3.72
C ALA A 78 8.82 4.20 -4.42
N THR A 79 9.58 3.32 -5.03
CA THR A 79 9.07 2.14 -5.70
C THR A 79 9.30 0.91 -4.86
N PHE A 80 8.45 -0.09 -5.04
CA PHE A 80 8.60 -1.36 -4.35
C PHE A 80 8.55 -2.48 -5.38
N GLU A 81 8.91 -3.66 -4.96
CA GLU A 81 8.98 -4.84 -5.82
C GLU A 81 8.21 -6.00 -5.23
N ASP A 82 7.98 -7.00 -6.05
CA ASP A 82 7.32 -8.22 -5.61
C ASP A 82 8.01 -8.77 -4.36
N GLY A 83 7.22 -9.13 -3.38
CA GLY A 83 7.72 -9.68 -2.13
C GLY A 83 8.06 -8.66 -1.06
N ASP A 84 7.98 -7.37 -1.37
CA ASP A 84 8.30 -6.33 -0.39
C ASP A 84 7.20 -6.19 0.65
N GLU A 85 7.59 -5.60 1.78
CA GLU A 85 6.67 -5.28 2.86
C GLU A 85 6.53 -3.76 2.90
N VAL A 86 5.31 -3.27 2.78
CA VAL A 86 5.03 -1.82 2.85
C VAL A 86 4.21 -1.55 4.08
N ALA A 87 4.69 -0.68 4.94
CA ALA A 87 4.00 -0.31 6.17
C ALA A 87 3.45 1.10 6.06
N PHE A 88 2.23 1.29 6.53
CA PHE A 88 1.61 2.61 6.59
C PHE A 88 1.36 2.99 8.05
N PHE A 89 1.68 4.23 8.39
CA PHE A 89 1.53 4.71 9.76
C PHE A 89 1.29 6.21 9.75
N PRO A 90 0.67 6.74 10.81
CA PRO A 90 0.47 8.19 10.89
C PRO A 90 1.79 8.87 11.20
N PRO A 91 1.91 10.18 10.91
CA PRO A 91 3.14 10.88 11.23
C PRO A 91 3.35 10.88 12.73
N VAL A 92 4.63 10.78 13.12
CA VAL A 92 4.98 10.88 14.53
C VAL A 92 5.10 12.36 14.80
N THR A 93 4.21 12.88 15.62
CA THR A 93 4.35 14.24 16.04
C THR A 93 5.31 14.21 17.18
N GLY A 94 6.44 14.73 17.00
CA GLY A 94 7.44 14.80 18.00
C GLY A 94 6.87 15.54 19.18
N GLY A 95 6.79 14.88 20.18
CA GLY A 95 6.17 15.30 21.38
C GLY A 95 6.55 16.50 21.97
#